data_ba0363ccb5347e83e3e5f37028d9e25c
#
_entry.id   ba0363ccb5347e83e3e5f37028d9e25c
#
_cell.length_a   1.000
_cell.length_b   1.000
_cell.length_c   1.000
_cell.angle_alpha   90.00
_cell.angle_beta   90.00
_cell.angle_gamma   90.00
#
_symmetry.space_group_name_H-M   'P 1'
#
loop_
_entity.id
_entity.type
_entity.pdbx_description
1 polymer ?
#
loop_
_entity_poly.entity_id
_entity_poly.type
_entity_poly.pdbx_seq_one_letter_code
_entity_poly.pdbx_strand_id
1 'polypeptide(L)'
;METVATALQGCFSLLARLFLAAIFLVSAVANKIPQFQATAAYMASEGVPNPKFALFGAIGLLLLGSLSLVLGAWTRIGAAFLLVFIVAATYYFHDFWTVADAGQRQLQIIQFMKNVSIAGGLLSLMAFGGGPWSIDGWIASKREEAESGAATKPRVTAKPAAERG
;
A
#
# COMPACT_ATOMS: atom_id res chain seq x y z
N MET A 1 16.55 3.61 25.43
CA MET A 1 16.75 2.69 24.29
C MET A 1 15.45 2.53 23.46
N GLU A 2 14.29 2.42 24.09
CA GLU A 2 12.98 2.30 23.38
C GLU A 2 12.67 3.47 22.44
N THR A 3 12.94 4.71 22.85
CA THR A 3 12.72 5.92 22.01
C THR A 3 13.54 5.92 20.71
N VAL A 4 14.78 5.45 20.74
CA VAL A 4 15.64 5.38 19.54
C VAL A 4 15.15 4.28 18.60
N ALA A 5 14.78 3.11 19.12
CA ALA A 5 14.24 2.01 18.32
C ALA A 5 12.94 2.42 17.61
N THR A 6 12.03 3.10 18.30
CA THR A 6 10.77 3.61 17.72
C THR A 6 11.03 4.67 16.63
N ALA A 7 12.00 5.56 16.85
CA ALA A 7 12.36 6.57 15.85
C ALA A 7 12.96 5.93 14.59
N LEU A 8 13.85 4.95 14.74
CA LEU A 8 14.42 4.22 13.61
C LEU A 8 13.34 3.44 12.84
N GLN A 9 12.45 2.75 13.56
CA GLN A 9 11.32 2.05 12.95
C GLN A 9 10.41 3.01 12.18
N GLY A 10 10.12 4.18 12.73
CA GLY A 10 9.34 5.23 12.06
C GLY A 10 10.01 5.70 10.77
N CYS A 11 11.32 5.99 10.83
CA CYS A 11 12.11 6.43 9.68
C CYS A 11 12.12 5.37 8.56
N PHE A 12 12.48 4.12 8.87
CA PHE A 12 12.53 3.05 7.87
C PHE A 12 11.16 2.75 7.28
N SER A 13 10.11 2.74 8.09
CA SER A 13 8.74 2.55 7.61
C SER A 13 8.29 3.68 6.68
N LEU A 14 8.61 4.94 7.00
CA LEU A 14 8.32 6.08 6.13
C LEU A 14 9.05 5.96 4.79
N LEU A 15 10.36 5.68 4.82
CA LEU A 15 11.17 5.52 3.60
C LEU A 15 10.65 4.37 2.72
N ALA A 16 10.33 3.23 3.32
CA ALA A 16 9.77 2.08 2.61
C ALA A 16 8.46 2.44 1.89
N ARG A 17 7.56 3.16 2.57
CA ARG A 17 6.29 3.63 1.97
C ARG A 17 6.53 4.60 0.83
N LEU A 18 7.44 5.57 1.01
CA LEU A 18 7.75 6.57 -0.01
C LEU A 18 8.39 5.94 -1.25
N PHE A 19 9.34 5.03 -1.10
CA PHE A 19 10.00 4.35 -2.22
C PHE A 19 9.01 3.45 -2.99
N LEU A 20 8.17 2.70 -2.27
CA LEU A 20 7.11 1.92 -2.91
C LEU A 20 6.07 2.79 -3.60
N ALA A 21 5.61 3.88 -2.97
CA ALA A 21 4.64 4.78 -3.57
C ALA A 21 5.19 5.47 -4.82
N ALA A 22 6.46 5.86 -4.83
CA ALA A 22 7.08 6.62 -5.91
C ALA A 22 6.98 5.90 -7.26
N ILE A 23 7.29 4.60 -7.33
CA ILE A 23 7.24 3.86 -8.60
C ILE A 23 5.82 3.82 -9.17
N PHE A 24 4.80 3.67 -8.34
CA PHE A 24 3.41 3.61 -8.75
C PHE A 24 2.86 5.00 -9.13
N LEU A 25 3.21 6.04 -8.38
CA LEU A 25 2.85 7.42 -8.71
C LEU A 25 3.45 7.84 -10.05
N VAL A 26 4.75 7.62 -10.26
CA VAL A 26 5.41 7.92 -11.53
C VAL A 26 4.76 7.13 -12.66
N SER A 27 4.44 5.84 -12.44
CA SER A 27 3.74 5.01 -13.42
C SER A 27 2.37 5.57 -13.81
N ALA A 28 1.60 6.11 -12.86
CA ALA A 28 0.30 6.71 -13.13
C ALA A 28 0.43 8.08 -13.81
N VAL A 29 1.18 9.00 -13.15
CA VAL A 29 1.17 10.43 -13.49
C VAL A 29 2.05 10.74 -14.69
N ALA A 30 3.24 10.13 -14.79
CA ALA A 30 4.18 10.41 -15.87
C ALA A 30 3.98 9.52 -17.12
N ASN A 31 3.27 8.39 -16.99
CA ASN A 31 3.09 7.47 -18.12
C ASN A 31 1.62 7.28 -18.50
N LYS A 32 0.82 6.65 -17.61
CA LYS A 32 -0.52 6.17 -17.98
C LYS A 32 -1.50 7.30 -18.26
N ILE A 33 -1.48 8.37 -17.48
CA ILE A 33 -2.38 9.51 -17.68
C ILE A 33 -2.03 10.27 -18.97
N PRO A 34 -0.78 10.72 -19.21
CA PRO A 34 -0.43 11.46 -20.41
C PRO A 34 -0.55 10.62 -21.68
N GLN A 35 -0.28 9.32 -21.60
CA GLN A 35 -0.28 8.41 -22.74
C GLN A 35 -1.47 7.44 -22.72
N PHE A 36 -2.63 7.87 -22.24
CA PHE A 36 -3.79 7.01 -22.01
C PHE A 36 -4.18 6.20 -23.24
N GLN A 37 -4.28 6.83 -24.41
CA GLN A 37 -4.69 6.14 -25.63
C GLN A 37 -3.65 5.13 -26.11
N ALA A 38 -2.36 5.49 -26.07
CA ALA A 38 -1.27 4.59 -26.45
C ALA A 38 -1.17 3.41 -25.49
N THR A 39 -1.30 3.65 -24.18
CA THR A 39 -1.31 2.61 -23.15
C THR A 39 -2.50 1.66 -23.33
N ALA A 40 -3.70 2.19 -23.61
CA ALA A 40 -4.87 1.35 -23.86
C ALA A 40 -4.74 0.50 -25.12
N ALA A 41 -4.12 1.04 -26.18
CA ALA A 41 -3.84 0.29 -27.40
C ALA A 41 -2.82 -0.83 -27.14
N TYR A 42 -1.76 -0.55 -26.38
CA TYR A 42 -0.79 -1.57 -25.96
C TYR A 42 -1.44 -2.66 -25.09
N MET A 43 -2.29 -2.29 -24.13
CA MET A 43 -3.05 -3.25 -23.33
C MET A 43 -3.94 -4.16 -24.19
N ALA A 44 -4.52 -3.61 -25.26
CA ALA A 44 -5.33 -4.39 -26.19
C ALA A 44 -4.47 -5.43 -26.96
N SER A 45 -3.25 -5.07 -27.39
CA SER A 45 -2.33 -6.00 -28.05
C SER A 45 -1.86 -7.13 -27.14
N GLU A 46 -1.80 -6.89 -25.84
CA GLU A 46 -1.47 -7.90 -24.81
C GLU A 46 -2.71 -8.70 -24.34
N GLY A 47 -3.85 -8.57 -25.01
CA GLY A 47 -5.05 -9.36 -24.72
C GLY A 47 -5.83 -8.93 -23.48
N VAL A 48 -5.60 -7.74 -22.94
CA VAL A 48 -6.36 -7.21 -21.79
C VAL A 48 -7.80 -6.95 -22.20
N PRO A 49 -8.81 -7.54 -21.54
CA PRO A 49 -10.22 -7.28 -21.85
C PRO A 49 -10.63 -5.86 -21.49
N ASN A 50 -11.41 -5.21 -22.37
CA ASN A 50 -11.88 -3.83 -22.16
C ASN A 50 -10.76 -2.86 -21.72
N PRO A 51 -9.69 -2.68 -22.52
CA PRO A 51 -8.44 -2.07 -22.09
C PRO A 51 -8.59 -0.64 -21.56
N LYS A 52 -9.53 0.16 -22.07
CA LYS A 52 -9.79 1.51 -21.56
C LYS A 52 -10.36 1.51 -20.15
N PHE A 53 -11.32 0.61 -19.85
CA PHE A 53 -11.87 0.46 -18.50
C PHE A 53 -10.83 -0.12 -17.54
N ALA A 54 -10.07 -1.14 -17.99
CA ALA A 54 -9.00 -1.73 -17.20
C ALA A 54 -7.91 -0.68 -16.86
N LEU A 55 -7.54 0.17 -17.83
CA LEU A 55 -6.57 1.24 -17.61
C LEU A 55 -7.09 2.30 -16.65
N PHE A 56 -8.35 2.70 -16.78
CA PHE A 56 -8.97 3.64 -15.84
C PHE A 56 -8.97 3.09 -14.40
N GLY A 57 -9.36 1.82 -14.24
CA GLY A 57 -9.29 1.12 -12.95
C GLY A 57 -7.84 1.01 -12.42
N ALA A 58 -6.88 0.69 -13.29
CA ALA A 58 -5.47 0.63 -12.94
C ALA A 58 -4.93 1.98 -12.44
N ILE A 59 -5.27 3.09 -13.10
CA ILE A 59 -4.90 4.45 -12.65
C ILE A 59 -5.52 4.74 -11.29
N GLY A 60 -6.78 4.38 -11.06
CA GLY A 60 -7.44 4.51 -9.76
C GLY A 60 -6.71 3.75 -8.65
N LEU A 61 -6.38 2.48 -8.86
CA LEU A 61 -5.62 1.66 -7.90
C LEU A 61 -4.25 2.28 -7.61
N LEU A 62 -3.55 2.72 -8.65
CA LEU A 62 -2.24 3.35 -8.52
C LEU A 62 -2.29 4.64 -7.71
N LEU A 63 -3.21 5.54 -8.00
CA LEU A 63 -3.32 6.84 -7.31
C LEU A 63 -3.78 6.67 -5.86
N LEU A 64 -4.87 5.93 -5.64
CA LEU A 64 -5.42 5.71 -4.29
C LEU A 64 -4.45 4.92 -3.41
N GLY A 65 -3.85 3.85 -3.95
CA GLY A 65 -2.88 3.05 -3.22
C GLY A 65 -1.62 3.83 -2.88
N SER A 66 -1.06 4.57 -3.84
CA SER A 66 0.13 5.37 -3.59
C SER A 66 -0.12 6.50 -2.60
N LEU A 67 -1.25 7.22 -2.71
CA LEU A 67 -1.62 8.27 -1.76
C LEU A 67 -1.79 7.71 -0.35
N SER A 68 -2.44 6.56 -0.22
CA SER A 68 -2.56 5.83 1.04
C SER A 68 -1.18 5.53 1.66
N LEU A 69 -0.23 5.04 0.87
CA LEU A 69 1.13 4.75 1.34
C LEU A 69 1.89 6.02 1.74
N VAL A 70 1.82 7.09 0.95
CA VAL A 70 2.49 8.37 1.26
C VAL A 70 2.00 8.92 2.59
N LEU A 71 0.69 8.99 2.78
CA LEU A 71 0.08 9.51 4.01
C LEU A 71 0.21 8.53 5.19
N GLY A 72 0.34 7.24 4.90
CA GLY A 72 0.26 6.19 5.91
C GLY A 72 -1.15 6.07 6.49
N ALA A 73 -2.17 6.36 5.68
CA ALA A 73 -3.58 6.23 6.03
C ALA A 73 -4.19 5.03 5.33
N TRP A 74 -4.80 4.12 6.07
CA TRP A 74 -5.30 2.85 5.57
C TRP A 74 -4.23 2.08 4.78
N THR A 75 -3.00 2.11 5.28
CA THR A 75 -1.81 1.60 4.61
C THR A 75 -1.98 0.18 4.08
N ARG A 76 -2.63 -0.69 4.85
CA ARG A 76 -2.87 -2.09 4.46
C ARG A 76 -3.77 -2.20 3.23
N ILE A 77 -4.81 -1.36 3.15
CA ILE A 77 -5.75 -1.34 2.00
C ILE A 77 -5.05 -0.74 0.78
N GLY A 78 -4.31 0.36 0.95
CA GLY A 78 -3.53 0.96 -0.14
C GLY A 78 -2.49 -0.01 -0.71
N ALA A 79 -1.78 -0.73 0.14
CA ALA A 79 -0.84 -1.77 -0.28
C ALA A 79 -1.54 -2.92 -1.04
N ALA A 80 -2.75 -3.33 -0.61
CA ALA A 80 -3.54 -4.32 -1.32
C ALA A 80 -3.96 -3.84 -2.72
N PHE A 81 -4.36 -2.58 -2.90
CA PHE A 81 -4.67 -2.01 -4.21
C PHE A 81 -3.46 -2.07 -5.16
N LEU A 82 -2.28 -1.70 -4.67
CA LEU A 82 -1.05 -1.76 -5.46
C LEU A 82 -0.61 -3.20 -5.74
N LEU A 83 -0.85 -4.12 -4.81
CA LEU A 83 -0.57 -5.54 -5.01
C LEU A 83 -1.47 -6.14 -6.12
N VAL A 84 -2.77 -5.84 -6.11
CA VAL A 84 -3.70 -6.26 -7.18
C VAL A 84 -3.23 -5.72 -8.54
N PHE A 85 -2.86 -4.43 -8.59
CA PHE A 85 -2.33 -3.84 -9.80
C PHE A 85 -1.07 -4.54 -10.30
N ILE A 86 -0.06 -4.75 -9.42
CA ILE A 86 1.23 -5.31 -9.86
C ILE A 86 1.13 -6.78 -10.27
N VAL A 87 0.25 -7.56 -9.64
CA VAL A 87 -0.03 -8.94 -10.04
C VAL A 87 -0.65 -8.98 -11.43
N ALA A 88 -1.68 -8.16 -11.68
CA ALA A 88 -2.32 -8.07 -13.00
C ALA A 88 -1.33 -7.58 -14.07
N ALA A 89 -0.55 -6.53 -13.78
CA ALA A 89 0.47 -6.02 -14.69
C ALA A 89 1.56 -7.05 -14.99
N THR A 90 1.98 -7.82 -14.00
CA THR A 90 2.98 -8.89 -14.19
C THR A 90 2.43 -9.99 -15.08
N TYR A 91 1.20 -10.39 -14.88
CA TYR A 91 0.56 -11.45 -15.67
C TYR A 91 0.42 -11.08 -17.15
N TYR A 92 -0.03 -9.86 -17.46
CA TYR A 92 -0.27 -9.44 -18.85
C TYR A 92 0.97 -8.93 -19.59
N PHE A 93 1.93 -8.34 -18.89
CA PHE A 93 3.02 -7.61 -19.56
C PHE A 93 4.42 -8.19 -19.31
N HIS A 94 4.55 -9.19 -18.44
CA HIS A 94 5.85 -9.79 -18.08
C HIS A 94 5.81 -11.32 -18.11
N ASP A 95 5.12 -11.86 -19.10
CA ASP A 95 4.94 -13.28 -19.37
C ASP A 95 6.14 -13.90 -20.14
N PHE A 96 7.32 -13.80 -19.55
CA PHE A 96 8.61 -14.21 -20.13
C PHE A 96 8.59 -15.63 -20.72
N TRP A 97 7.66 -16.49 -20.31
CA TRP A 97 7.51 -17.86 -20.80
C TRP A 97 6.95 -17.94 -22.23
N THR A 98 6.33 -16.88 -22.76
CA THR A 98 5.83 -16.81 -24.13
C THR A 98 6.85 -16.23 -25.10
N VAL A 99 7.91 -15.58 -24.60
CA VAL A 99 8.90 -14.84 -25.41
C VAL A 99 9.93 -15.78 -25.99
N ALA A 100 10.02 -15.87 -27.34
CA ALA A 100 10.95 -16.75 -28.06
C ALA A 100 12.39 -16.21 -28.10
N ASP A 101 12.55 -14.89 -28.30
CA ASP A 101 13.87 -14.26 -28.36
C ASP A 101 14.55 -14.25 -26.99
N ALA A 102 15.79 -14.75 -26.92
CA ALA A 102 16.50 -14.92 -25.64
C ALA A 102 16.84 -13.59 -24.96
N GLY A 103 17.15 -12.54 -25.71
CA GLY A 103 17.44 -11.20 -25.18
C GLY A 103 16.21 -10.55 -24.58
N GLN A 104 15.10 -10.57 -25.30
CA GLN A 104 13.81 -10.05 -24.84
C GLN A 104 13.30 -10.85 -23.63
N ARG A 105 13.43 -12.18 -23.66
CA ARG A 105 13.06 -13.03 -22.53
C ARG A 105 13.83 -12.65 -21.28
N GLN A 106 15.14 -12.40 -21.36
CA GLN A 106 15.95 -11.98 -20.22
C GLN A 106 15.46 -10.65 -19.64
N LEU A 107 15.09 -9.68 -20.47
CA LEU A 107 14.52 -8.41 -20.02
C LEU A 107 13.18 -8.62 -19.29
N GLN A 108 12.30 -9.48 -19.80
CA GLN A 108 11.03 -9.80 -19.17
C GLN A 108 11.21 -10.53 -17.82
N ILE A 109 12.19 -11.44 -17.72
CA ILE A 109 12.54 -12.07 -16.42
C ILE A 109 12.95 -11.02 -15.40
N ILE A 110 13.78 -10.04 -15.76
CA ILE A 110 14.20 -8.96 -14.87
C ILE A 110 12.99 -8.16 -14.39
N GLN A 111 12.07 -7.81 -15.29
CA GLN A 111 10.85 -7.09 -14.93
C GLN A 111 9.94 -7.91 -14.02
N PHE A 112 9.77 -9.20 -14.30
CA PHE A 112 9.03 -10.12 -13.46
C PHE A 112 9.60 -10.17 -12.04
N MET A 113 10.92 -10.41 -11.91
CA MET A 113 11.60 -10.48 -10.61
C MET A 113 11.53 -9.17 -9.83
N LYS A 114 11.63 -8.03 -10.51
CA LYS A 114 11.41 -6.70 -9.91
C LYS A 114 10.00 -6.59 -9.31
N ASN A 115 8.98 -7.00 -10.07
CA ASN A 115 7.59 -6.95 -9.60
C ASN A 115 7.35 -7.90 -8.42
N VAL A 116 7.96 -9.09 -8.41
CA VAL A 116 7.93 -10.01 -7.25
C VAL A 116 8.55 -9.36 -6.01
N SER A 117 9.68 -8.65 -6.16
CA SER A 117 10.32 -7.94 -5.05
C SER A 117 9.46 -6.81 -4.51
N ILE A 118 8.82 -6.02 -5.39
CA ILE A 118 7.87 -4.97 -5.00
C ILE A 118 6.65 -5.58 -4.29
N ALA A 119 6.11 -6.70 -4.79
CA ALA A 119 5.01 -7.41 -4.15
C ALA A 119 5.38 -7.87 -2.73
N GLY A 120 6.61 -8.35 -2.51
CA GLY A 120 7.13 -8.67 -1.17
C GLY A 120 7.10 -7.47 -0.23
N GLY A 121 7.52 -6.30 -0.70
CA GLY A 121 7.42 -5.04 0.06
C GLY A 121 5.99 -4.64 0.40
N LEU A 122 5.06 -4.77 -0.56
CA LEU A 122 3.63 -4.50 -0.33
C LEU A 122 3.01 -5.48 0.67
N LEU A 123 3.34 -6.76 0.59
CA LEU A 123 2.91 -7.77 1.57
C LEU A 123 3.41 -7.46 2.98
N SER A 124 4.64 -6.97 3.11
CA SER A 124 5.17 -6.49 4.41
C SER A 124 4.35 -5.32 4.95
N LEU A 125 3.97 -4.34 4.12
CA LEU A 125 3.09 -3.25 4.55
C LEU A 125 1.68 -3.72 4.91
N MET A 126 1.15 -4.73 4.23
CA MET A 126 -0.14 -5.34 4.60
C MET A 126 -0.07 -6.05 5.95
N ALA A 127 1.02 -6.73 6.26
CA ALA A 127 1.21 -7.43 7.51
C ALA A 127 1.43 -6.47 8.69
N PHE A 128 2.35 -5.52 8.56
CA PHE A 128 2.84 -4.68 9.64
C PHE A 128 2.22 -3.26 9.68
N GLY A 129 1.58 -2.81 8.59
CA GLY A 129 0.99 -1.48 8.49
C GLY A 129 2.00 -0.37 8.23
N GLY A 130 1.56 0.88 8.43
CA GLY A 130 2.33 2.09 8.11
C GLY A 130 3.40 2.49 9.11
N GLY A 131 3.45 1.84 10.28
CA GLY A 131 4.42 2.15 11.34
C GLY A 131 4.12 3.43 12.12
N PRO A 132 5.01 3.81 13.08
CA PRO A 132 4.77 4.91 14.00
C PRO A 132 4.60 6.29 13.32
N TRP A 133 5.33 6.54 12.24
CA TRP A 133 5.26 7.81 11.49
C TRP A 133 4.25 7.72 10.35
N SER A 134 3.00 7.38 10.69
CA SER A 134 1.88 7.26 9.76
C SER A 134 0.61 7.78 10.43
N ILE A 135 -0.39 8.14 9.62
CA ILE A 135 -1.72 8.50 10.13
C ILE A 135 -2.32 7.32 10.92
N ASP A 136 -2.16 6.10 10.40
CA ASP A 136 -2.63 4.88 11.08
C ASP A 136 -1.97 4.71 12.47
N GLY A 137 -0.65 4.94 12.56
CA GLY A 137 0.10 4.87 13.81
C GLY A 137 -0.30 5.96 14.80
N TRP A 138 -0.53 7.18 14.34
CA TRP A 138 -1.01 8.27 15.18
C TRP A 138 -2.42 7.99 15.75
N ILE A 139 -3.33 7.46 14.92
CA ILE A 139 -4.67 7.07 15.39
C ILE A 139 -4.58 5.94 16.41
N ALA A 140 -3.71 4.95 16.20
CA ALA A 140 -3.51 3.84 17.12
C ALA A 140 -3.03 4.34 18.50
N SER A 141 -2.00 5.22 18.53
CA SER A 141 -1.48 5.77 19.79
C SER A 141 -2.54 6.58 20.56
N LYS A 142 -3.38 7.34 19.86
CA LYS A 142 -4.48 8.09 20.50
C LYS A 142 -5.55 7.20 21.11
N ARG A 143 -5.82 6.05 20.52
CA ARG A 143 -6.75 5.06 21.07
C ARG A 143 -6.18 4.41 22.34
N GLU A 144 -4.91 4.03 22.33
CA GLU A 144 -4.23 3.46 23.49
C GLU A 144 -4.19 4.44 24.68
N GLU A 145 -3.90 5.73 24.44
CA GLU A 145 -3.97 6.79 25.46
C GLU A 145 -5.36 6.92 26.05
N ALA A 146 -6.41 6.91 25.23
CA ALA A 146 -7.80 7.03 25.69
C ALA A 146 -8.25 5.81 26.51
N GLU A 147 -7.87 4.61 26.11
CA GLU A 147 -8.18 3.38 26.84
C GLU A 147 -7.45 3.32 28.18
N SER A 148 -6.17 3.68 28.22
CA SER A 148 -5.38 3.77 29.45
C SER A 148 -5.95 4.80 30.42
N GLY A 149 -6.33 5.98 29.92
CA GLY A 149 -6.96 7.03 30.71
C GLY A 149 -8.33 6.62 31.27
N ALA A 150 -9.10 5.84 30.53
CA ALA A 150 -10.39 5.31 30.99
C ALA A 150 -10.23 4.24 32.09
N ALA A 151 -9.20 3.38 31.96
CA ALA A 151 -8.89 2.34 32.96
C ALA A 151 -8.40 2.92 34.28
N THR A 152 -7.79 4.10 34.26
CA THR A 152 -7.22 4.74 35.46
C THR A 152 -8.25 5.57 36.23
N LYS A 153 -9.46 5.86 35.70
CA LYS A 153 -10.52 6.54 36.40
C LYS A 153 -11.08 5.67 37.54
N PRO A 154 -11.07 6.13 38.84
CA PRO A 154 -11.64 5.36 39.93
C PRO A 154 -13.12 5.10 39.68
N ARG A 155 -13.50 3.84 39.73
CA ARG A 155 -14.92 3.45 39.73
C ARG A 155 -15.59 4.11 40.90
N VAL A 156 -16.37 5.17 40.67
CA VAL A 156 -17.20 5.79 41.73
C VAL A 156 -18.17 4.70 42.17
N THR A 157 -17.85 4.05 43.30
CA THR A 157 -18.76 3.13 43.95
C THR A 157 -19.96 3.95 44.40
N ALA A 158 -21.11 3.68 43.83
CA ALA A 158 -22.38 4.27 44.31
C ALA A 158 -22.50 3.99 45.80
N LYS A 159 -22.56 5.06 46.60
CA LYS A 159 -22.79 4.99 48.03
C LYS A 159 -24.10 4.25 48.27
N PRO A 160 -24.14 3.16 49.08
CA PRO A 160 -25.39 2.48 49.35
C PRO A 160 -26.36 3.48 49.96
N ALA A 161 -27.59 3.52 49.46
CA ALA A 161 -28.66 4.31 50.00
C ALA A 161 -28.85 3.90 51.48
N ALA A 162 -28.49 4.82 52.36
CA ALA A 162 -28.71 4.63 53.77
C ALA A 162 -30.21 4.42 54.04
N GLU A 163 -30.53 3.31 54.70
CA GLU A 163 -31.81 2.99 55.27
C GLU A 163 -32.42 4.21 55.95
N ARG A 164 -33.59 4.62 55.50
CA ARG A 164 -34.46 5.48 56.23
C ARG A 164 -35.40 4.56 57.05
N GLY A 165 -35.08 4.39 58.34
CA GLY A 165 -36.01 3.93 59.35
C GLY A 165 -37.02 5.04 59.75
#